data_96f98cd5d1f3a97f30db17de31d9e71e
#
_entry.id   96f98cd5d1f3a97f30db17de31d9e71e
#
_cell.length_a   1.000
_cell.length_b   1.000
_cell.length_c   1.000
_cell.angle_alpha   90.00
_cell.angle_beta   90.00
_cell.angle_gamma   90.00
#
_symmetry.space_group_name_H-M   'P 1'
#
loop_
_entity.id
_entity.type
_entity.pdbx_description
1 polymer ?
#
loop_
_entity_poly.entity_id
_entity_poly.type
_entity_poly.pdbx_seq_one_letter_code
_entity_poly.pdbx_strand_id
1 'polypeptide(L)'
;MILDITCHNAAAIEAILGRRSIDASGLAVSQGGWANESTAPDAVMATIRFEGNVLAQVHDAFTVEHAPTSLEVIGTEGALIGIGIMTQNPAGTVTLRSSGREQEIAIPERPDLYRFALDAFADAVSGRGEPSVGARAGFAAMATALAVQESVQTGRTITIERSVD
;
A
#
# COMPACT_ATOMS: atom_id res chain seq x y z
N MET A 1 4.15 7.20 -10.54
CA MET A 1 4.56 6.37 -9.39
C MET A 1 3.75 6.72 -8.14
N ILE A 2 3.92 7.86 -7.49
CA ILE A 2 3.31 8.14 -6.16
C ILE A 2 1.78 8.03 -6.20
N LEU A 3 1.12 8.72 -7.10
CA LEU A 3 -0.34 8.70 -7.21
C LEU A 3 -0.89 7.41 -7.87
N ASP A 4 -0.02 6.59 -8.46
CA ASP A 4 -0.41 5.35 -9.13
C ASP A 4 -0.18 4.12 -8.23
N ILE A 5 0.97 4.00 -7.59
CA ILE A 5 1.33 2.81 -6.79
C ILE A 5 1.28 3.08 -5.28
N THR A 6 1.88 4.19 -4.81
CA THR A 6 1.94 4.45 -3.36
C THR A 6 0.55 4.62 -2.74
N CYS A 7 -0.44 5.11 -3.48
CA CYS A 7 -1.83 5.17 -2.99
C CYS A 7 -2.42 3.78 -2.71
N HIS A 8 -2.08 2.76 -3.51
CA HIS A 8 -2.51 1.38 -3.27
C HIS A 8 -1.86 0.80 -2.02
N ASN A 9 -0.55 1.07 -1.83
CA ASN A 9 0.15 0.64 -0.62
C ASN A 9 -0.43 1.32 0.63
N ALA A 10 -0.71 2.62 0.58
CA ALA A 10 -1.36 3.33 1.67
C ALA A 10 -2.73 2.72 2.03
N ALA A 11 -3.55 2.42 1.03
CA ALA A 11 -4.86 1.77 1.24
C ALA A 11 -4.70 0.38 1.87
N ALA A 12 -3.77 -0.44 1.37
CA ALA A 12 -3.53 -1.79 1.89
C ALA A 12 -3.04 -1.75 3.34
N ILE A 13 -2.09 -0.87 3.66
CA ILE A 13 -1.54 -0.73 5.01
C ILE A 13 -2.63 -0.25 5.98
N GLU A 14 -3.45 0.74 5.60
CA GLU A 14 -4.57 1.19 6.44
C GLU A 14 -5.59 0.09 6.70
N ALA A 15 -5.92 -0.70 5.67
CA ALA A 15 -6.85 -1.82 5.80
C ALA A 15 -6.31 -2.91 6.75
N ILE A 16 -5.01 -3.23 6.67
CA ILE A 16 -4.36 -4.23 7.52
C ILE A 16 -4.26 -3.74 8.96
N LEU A 17 -3.85 -2.49 9.17
CA LEU A 17 -3.64 -1.93 10.51
C LEU A 17 -4.94 -1.53 11.20
N GLY A 18 -6.01 -1.21 10.46
CA GLY A 18 -7.21 -0.58 10.98
C GLY A 18 -6.93 0.78 11.62
N ARG A 19 -5.91 1.50 11.17
CA ARG A 19 -5.41 2.75 11.73
C ARG A 19 -5.20 3.79 10.64
N ARG A 20 -5.43 5.06 10.97
CA ARG A 20 -5.26 6.16 10.03
C ARG A 20 -3.80 6.58 9.93
N SER A 21 -3.36 6.94 8.73
CA SER A 21 -2.08 7.64 8.53
C SER A 21 -2.17 9.07 9.08
N ILE A 22 -1.08 9.55 9.68
CA ILE A 22 -0.98 10.85 10.35
C ILE A 22 -0.09 11.82 9.58
N ASP A 23 1.09 11.38 9.21
CA ASP A 23 2.05 12.15 8.43
C ASP A 23 2.94 11.23 7.58
N ALA A 24 3.59 11.84 6.59
CA ALA A 24 4.48 11.14 5.69
C ALA A 24 5.73 11.95 5.37
N SER A 25 6.82 11.22 5.10
CA SER A 25 8.09 11.76 4.61
C SER A 25 8.62 10.87 3.49
N GLY A 26 9.13 11.45 2.40
CA GLY A 26 9.57 10.67 1.26
C GLY A 26 10.67 11.32 0.44
N LEU A 27 11.37 10.46 -0.32
CA LEU A 27 12.32 10.81 -1.37
C LEU A 27 11.91 10.10 -2.65
N ALA A 28 12.09 10.76 -3.77
CA ALA A 28 11.81 10.18 -5.07
C ALA A 28 12.87 10.62 -6.09
N VAL A 29 13.13 9.73 -7.04
CA VAL A 29 14.08 9.98 -8.12
C VAL A 29 13.55 9.43 -9.44
N SER A 30 14.04 9.97 -10.56
CA SER A 30 13.87 9.37 -11.87
C SER A 30 15.14 8.61 -12.22
N GLN A 31 15.04 7.30 -12.37
CA GLN A 31 16.15 6.40 -12.71
C GLN A 31 16.23 6.12 -14.23
N GLY A 32 15.26 6.64 -15.00
CA GLY A 32 15.25 6.56 -16.45
C GLY A 32 14.71 5.24 -17.02
N GLY A 33 14.00 4.44 -16.22
CA GLY A 33 13.52 3.12 -16.64
C GLY A 33 12.35 3.14 -17.60
N TRP A 34 11.40 4.06 -17.46
CA TRP A 34 10.11 3.97 -18.18
C TRP A 34 9.87 5.02 -19.24
N ALA A 35 10.45 6.19 -19.09
CA ALA A 35 10.36 7.20 -20.13
C ALA A 35 11.53 8.16 -20.02
N ASN A 36 12.44 8.12 -20.96
CA ASN A 36 13.56 9.05 -21.11
C ASN A 36 13.14 10.54 -21.19
N GLU A 37 11.84 10.81 -21.30
CA GLU A 37 11.26 12.15 -21.42
C GLU A 37 10.31 12.52 -20.27
N SER A 38 10.00 11.59 -19.35
CA SER A 38 9.12 11.87 -18.20
C SER A 38 9.92 12.50 -17.07
N THR A 39 9.42 13.63 -16.57
CA THR A 39 9.93 14.28 -15.34
C THR A 39 9.31 13.68 -14.08
N ALA A 40 8.37 12.73 -14.22
CA ALA A 40 7.75 12.06 -13.09
C ALA A 40 8.71 11.01 -12.49
N PRO A 41 8.83 10.96 -11.15
CA PRO A 41 9.68 9.96 -10.51
C PRO A 41 9.19 8.55 -10.79
N ASP A 42 10.13 7.64 -11.04
CA ASP A 42 9.89 6.21 -11.27
C ASP A 42 10.38 5.32 -10.10
N ALA A 43 10.97 5.93 -9.07
CA ALA A 43 11.32 5.30 -7.81
C ALA A 43 11.01 6.23 -6.63
N VAL A 44 10.40 5.69 -5.58
CA VAL A 44 9.96 6.39 -4.37
C VAL A 44 10.27 5.55 -3.15
N MET A 45 10.83 6.18 -2.12
CA MET A 45 10.88 5.62 -0.77
C MET A 45 10.19 6.59 0.18
N ALA A 46 9.26 6.07 1.00
CA ALA A 46 8.51 6.88 1.95
C ALA A 46 8.38 6.19 3.31
N THR A 47 8.33 6.99 4.36
CA THR A 47 7.95 6.59 5.71
C THR A 47 6.63 7.26 6.05
N ILE A 48 5.67 6.47 6.52
CA ILE A 48 4.33 6.93 6.89
C ILE A 48 4.11 6.56 8.35
N ARG A 49 3.69 7.53 9.16
CA ARG A 49 3.30 7.30 10.55
C ARG A 49 1.79 7.15 10.64
N PHE A 50 1.37 6.15 11.40
CA PHE A 50 -0.02 5.81 11.68
C PHE A 50 -0.35 6.05 13.15
N GLU A 51 -1.66 6.14 13.46
CA GLU A 51 -2.15 6.18 14.83
C GLU A 51 -1.57 5.03 15.67
N GLY A 52 -1.32 5.29 16.98
CA GLY A 52 -0.75 4.31 17.90
C GLY A 52 0.76 4.09 17.71
N ASN A 53 1.47 5.08 17.16
CA ASN A 53 2.93 5.06 16.96
C ASN A 53 3.42 3.91 16.05
N VAL A 54 2.64 3.52 15.06
CA VAL A 54 3.05 2.56 14.04
C VAL A 54 3.73 3.30 12.90
N LEU A 55 4.86 2.78 12.44
CA LEU A 55 5.57 3.27 11.25
C LEU A 55 5.49 2.23 10.14
N ALA A 56 5.24 2.70 8.93
CA ALA A 56 5.37 1.91 7.72
C ALA A 56 6.44 2.53 6.81
N GLN A 57 7.18 1.67 6.15
CA GLN A 57 8.12 2.04 5.09
C GLN A 57 7.60 1.50 3.76
N VAL A 58 7.60 2.34 2.75
CA VAL A 58 7.16 2.01 1.39
C VAL A 58 8.32 2.21 0.45
N HIS A 59 8.54 1.25 -0.43
CA HIS A 59 9.49 1.34 -1.53
C HIS A 59 8.79 0.91 -2.82
N ASP A 60 8.55 1.85 -3.70
CA ASP A 60 7.97 1.63 -5.02
C ASP A 60 8.97 1.99 -6.11
N ALA A 61 9.21 1.09 -7.05
CA ALA A 61 10.09 1.36 -8.19
C ALA A 61 9.65 0.59 -9.43
N PHE A 62 9.55 1.27 -10.57
CA PHE A 62 9.32 0.64 -11.87
C PHE A 62 10.60 0.06 -12.50
N THR A 63 11.75 0.37 -11.90
CA THR A 63 13.08 0.04 -12.43
C THR A 63 13.70 -1.20 -11.80
N VAL A 64 13.02 -1.83 -10.82
CA VAL A 64 13.54 -2.99 -10.07
C VAL A 64 12.92 -4.27 -10.60
N GLU A 65 13.60 -4.93 -11.54
CA GLU A 65 13.10 -6.15 -12.19
C GLU A 65 13.29 -7.42 -11.35
N HIS A 66 14.28 -7.44 -10.45
CA HIS A 66 14.72 -8.66 -9.77
C HIS A 66 14.28 -8.79 -8.32
N ALA A 67 13.49 -7.84 -7.82
CA ALA A 67 12.90 -7.92 -6.49
C ALA A 67 11.42 -8.29 -6.59
N PRO A 68 10.95 -9.31 -5.86
CA PRO A 68 9.53 -9.60 -5.77
C PRO A 68 8.81 -8.48 -5.01
N THR A 69 7.52 -8.30 -5.30
CA THR A 69 6.68 -7.49 -4.41
C THR A 69 6.61 -8.15 -3.03
N SER A 70 6.66 -7.36 -1.97
CA SER A 70 6.59 -7.88 -0.61
C SER A 70 5.78 -6.95 0.30
N LEU A 71 5.23 -7.53 1.35
CA LEU A 71 4.62 -6.81 2.46
C LEU A 71 4.98 -7.52 3.75
N GLU A 72 5.56 -6.77 4.70
CA GLU A 72 5.90 -7.28 6.01
C GLU A 72 5.12 -6.53 7.09
N VAL A 73 4.54 -7.28 8.02
CA VAL A 73 3.90 -6.73 9.23
C VAL A 73 4.64 -7.27 10.43
N ILE A 74 5.32 -6.38 11.16
CA ILE A 74 6.18 -6.73 12.28
C ILE A 74 5.51 -6.26 13.58
N GLY A 75 5.24 -7.18 14.48
CA GLY A 75 4.64 -6.95 15.79
C GLY A 75 5.49 -7.50 16.91
N THR A 76 5.03 -7.30 18.16
CA THR A 76 5.74 -7.74 19.38
C THR A 76 5.74 -9.26 19.58
N GLU A 77 4.80 -9.97 18.97
CA GLU A 77 4.67 -11.43 19.10
C GLU A 77 5.18 -12.21 17.87
N GLY A 78 5.48 -11.50 16.78
CA GLY A 78 5.97 -12.12 15.55
C GLY A 78 5.87 -11.19 14.35
N ALA A 79 6.13 -11.75 13.19
CA ALA A 79 6.04 -11.06 11.91
C ALA A 79 5.30 -11.92 10.87
N LEU A 80 4.49 -11.26 10.04
CA LEU A 80 3.93 -11.83 8.82
C LEU A 80 4.71 -11.29 7.64
N ILE A 81 5.18 -12.18 6.77
CA ILE A 81 6.00 -11.84 5.61
C ILE A 81 5.30 -12.39 4.38
N GLY A 82 4.81 -11.50 3.54
CA GLY A 82 4.21 -11.84 2.25
C GLY A 82 5.17 -11.54 1.11
N ILE A 83 5.41 -12.51 0.24
CA ILE A 83 6.26 -12.40 -0.94
C ILE A 83 5.42 -12.68 -2.18
N GLY A 84 5.49 -11.81 -3.18
CA GLY A 84 4.73 -11.92 -4.42
C GLY A 84 3.23 -11.70 -4.26
N ILE A 85 2.79 -11.05 -3.17
CA ILE A 85 1.38 -10.87 -2.83
C ILE A 85 0.79 -9.53 -3.30
N MET A 86 1.63 -8.52 -3.56
CA MET A 86 1.20 -7.19 -4.00
C MET A 86 1.14 -7.13 -5.53
N THR A 87 0.37 -8.02 -6.13
CA THR A 87 0.20 -8.13 -7.59
C THR A 87 -1.28 -8.27 -7.95
N GLN A 88 -1.62 -8.05 -9.20
CA GLN A 88 -2.98 -8.27 -9.72
C GLN A 88 -3.36 -9.75 -9.77
N ASN A 89 -2.38 -10.63 -9.88
CA ASN A 89 -2.61 -12.07 -9.83
C ASN A 89 -2.56 -12.54 -8.37
N PRO A 90 -3.57 -13.26 -7.86
CA PRO A 90 -3.61 -13.75 -6.49
C PRO A 90 -2.62 -14.90 -6.27
N ALA A 91 -1.33 -14.57 -6.26
CA ALA A 91 -0.21 -15.48 -6.11
C ALA A 91 0.61 -15.15 -4.84
N GLY A 92 1.76 -15.77 -4.69
CA GLY A 92 2.68 -15.50 -3.59
C GLY A 92 2.45 -16.35 -2.36
N THR A 93 3.26 -16.13 -1.34
CA THR A 93 3.24 -16.87 -0.08
C THR A 93 3.20 -15.91 1.11
N VAL A 94 2.65 -16.36 2.22
CA VAL A 94 2.67 -15.64 3.50
C VAL A 94 3.29 -16.55 4.55
N THR A 95 4.31 -16.07 5.24
CA THR A 95 5.02 -16.78 6.31
C THR A 95 4.82 -16.06 7.64
N LEU A 96 4.43 -16.79 8.67
CA LEU A 96 4.46 -16.33 10.06
C LEU A 96 5.80 -16.70 10.69
N ARG A 97 6.49 -15.70 11.25
CA ARG A 97 7.66 -15.88 12.12
C ARG A 97 7.28 -15.53 13.54
N SER A 98 7.36 -16.50 14.45
CA SER A 98 7.06 -16.29 15.87
C SER A 98 7.85 -17.30 16.71
N SER A 99 8.38 -16.86 17.86
CA SER A 99 9.10 -17.71 18.83
C SER A 99 10.22 -18.55 18.20
N GLY A 100 10.96 -17.98 17.25
CA GLY A 100 12.07 -18.66 16.55
C GLY A 100 11.63 -19.73 15.55
N ARG A 101 10.36 -19.79 15.19
CA ARG A 101 9.80 -20.71 14.20
C ARG A 101 9.26 -19.95 13.00
N GLU A 102 9.31 -20.59 11.86
CA GLU A 102 8.69 -20.14 10.63
C GLU A 102 7.60 -21.14 10.21
N GLN A 103 6.46 -20.61 9.80
CA GLN A 103 5.33 -21.41 9.32
C GLN A 103 4.70 -20.71 8.12
N GLU A 104 4.55 -21.40 7.01
CA GLU A 104 3.76 -20.91 5.89
C GLU A 104 2.29 -20.93 6.24
N ILE A 105 1.59 -19.83 5.99
CA ILE A 105 0.16 -19.69 6.16
C ILE A 105 -0.54 -20.15 4.88
N ALA A 106 -1.32 -21.21 4.99
CA ALA A 106 -2.10 -21.69 3.86
C ALA A 106 -3.19 -20.68 3.47
N ILE A 107 -3.22 -20.31 2.19
CA ILE A 107 -4.25 -19.46 1.59
C ILE A 107 -5.06 -20.35 0.64
N PRO A 108 -6.16 -20.96 1.11
CA PRO A 108 -6.87 -21.99 0.37
C PRO A 108 -7.62 -21.44 -0.85
N GLU A 109 -8.09 -20.21 -0.78
CA GLU A 109 -8.87 -19.58 -1.85
C GLU A 109 -8.11 -18.37 -2.42
N ARG A 110 -7.98 -18.37 -3.74
CA ARG A 110 -7.32 -17.29 -4.49
C ARG A 110 -8.25 -16.87 -5.63
N PRO A 111 -9.29 -16.07 -5.30
CA PRO A 111 -10.22 -15.60 -6.32
C PRO A 111 -9.55 -14.67 -7.31
N ASP A 112 -10.08 -14.59 -8.53
CA ASP A 112 -9.76 -13.53 -9.46
C ASP A 112 -10.13 -12.17 -8.82
N LEU A 113 -9.14 -11.30 -8.60
CA LEU A 113 -9.33 -10.05 -7.86
C LEU A 113 -10.23 -9.06 -8.59
N TYR A 114 -10.18 -9.02 -9.93
CA TYR A 114 -11.05 -8.16 -10.72
C TYR A 114 -12.50 -8.62 -10.67
N ARG A 115 -12.72 -9.93 -10.79
CA ARG A 115 -14.05 -10.50 -10.66
C ARG A 115 -14.61 -10.25 -9.26
N PHE A 116 -13.81 -10.48 -8.22
CA PHE A 116 -14.21 -10.20 -6.85
C PHE A 116 -14.64 -8.74 -6.64
N ALA A 117 -13.85 -7.79 -7.17
CA ALA A 117 -14.16 -6.36 -7.07
C ALA A 117 -15.44 -5.99 -7.84
N LEU A 118 -15.65 -6.56 -9.04
CA LEU A 118 -16.85 -6.34 -9.84
C LEU A 118 -18.11 -6.92 -9.18
N ASP A 119 -18.01 -8.13 -8.64
CA ASP A 119 -19.13 -8.78 -7.94
C ASP A 119 -19.50 -7.98 -6.67
N ALA A 120 -18.52 -7.54 -5.87
CA ALA A 120 -18.76 -6.70 -4.71
C ALA A 120 -19.38 -5.34 -5.08
N PHE A 121 -18.94 -4.73 -6.17
CA PHE A 121 -19.53 -3.47 -6.66
C PHE A 121 -20.97 -3.67 -7.15
N ALA A 122 -21.25 -4.73 -7.90
CA ALA A 122 -22.61 -5.06 -8.35
C ALA A 122 -23.57 -5.32 -7.19
N ASP A 123 -23.10 -5.99 -6.14
CA ASP A 123 -23.87 -6.21 -4.92
C ASP A 123 -24.14 -4.89 -4.18
N ALA A 124 -23.16 -4.00 -4.06
CA ALA A 124 -23.33 -2.69 -3.46
C ALA A 124 -24.36 -1.83 -4.22
N VAL A 125 -24.27 -1.78 -5.56
CA VAL A 125 -25.26 -1.08 -6.41
C VAL A 125 -26.68 -1.64 -6.23
N SER A 126 -26.80 -2.93 -5.99
CA SER A 126 -28.08 -3.63 -5.77
C SER A 126 -28.57 -3.54 -4.32
N GLY A 127 -27.87 -2.84 -3.43
CA GLY A 127 -28.21 -2.72 -2.00
C GLY A 127 -27.98 -4.00 -1.19
N ARG A 128 -27.17 -4.93 -1.69
CA ARG A 128 -26.85 -6.21 -1.02
C ARG A 128 -25.52 -6.19 -0.27
N GLY A 129 -24.80 -5.09 -0.25
CA GLY A 129 -23.50 -4.97 0.41
C GLY A 129 -22.87 -3.61 0.25
N GLU A 130 -21.60 -3.52 0.60
CA GLU A 130 -20.76 -2.35 0.46
C GLU A 130 -19.63 -2.64 -0.54
N PRO A 131 -19.12 -1.62 -1.27
CA PRO A 131 -17.97 -1.81 -2.14
C PRO A 131 -16.73 -2.18 -1.31
N SER A 132 -15.83 -2.98 -1.86
CA SER A 132 -14.59 -3.41 -1.19
C SER A 132 -13.76 -2.23 -0.71
N VAL A 133 -13.74 -1.13 -1.47
CA VAL A 133 -13.12 0.14 -1.11
C VAL A 133 -14.12 1.25 -1.36
N GLY A 134 -14.66 1.84 -0.30
CA GLY A 134 -15.57 2.97 -0.39
C GLY A 134 -14.83 4.30 -0.64
N ALA A 135 -15.60 5.35 -1.00
CA ALA A 135 -15.04 6.67 -1.32
C ALA A 135 -14.16 7.24 -0.19
N ARG A 136 -14.54 7.00 1.06
CA ARG A 136 -13.79 7.48 2.22
C ARG A 136 -12.40 6.83 2.33
N ALA A 137 -12.28 5.54 2.06
CA ALA A 137 -11.00 4.83 2.04
C ALA A 137 -10.15 5.27 0.82
N GLY A 138 -10.76 5.46 -0.34
CA GLY A 138 -10.07 6.00 -1.51
C GLY A 138 -9.54 7.42 -1.28
N PHE A 139 -10.33 8.29 -0.64
CA PHE A 139 -9.89 9.63 -0.25
C PHE A 139 -8.69 9.57 0.72
N ALA A 140 -8.74 8.71 1.74
CA ALA A 140 -7.68 8.56 2.71
C ALA A 140 -6.36 8.09 2.06
N ALA A 141 -6.43 7.11 1.17
CA ALA A 141 -5.27 6.63 0.41
C ALA A 141 -4.66 7.73 -0.47
N MET A 142 -5.50 8.50 -1.16
CA MET A 142 -5.06 9.62 -1.98
C MET A 142 -4.45 10.74 -1.16
N ALA A 143 -5.03 11.11 -0.01
CA ALA A 143 -4.48 12.12 0.90
C ALA A 143 -3.07 11.70 1.38
N THR A 144 -2.86 10.42 1.68
CA THR A 144 -1.55 9.89 2.05
C THR A 144 -0.55 10.00 0.89
N ALA A 145 -0.94 9.61 -0.31
CA ALA A 145 -0.08 9.71 -1.50
C ALA A 145 0.28 11.17 -1.83
N LEU A 146 -0.67 12.10 -1.71
CA LEU A 146 -0.42 13.54 -1.91
C LEU A 146 0.54 14.10 -0.86
N ALA A 147 0.44 13.68 0.40
CA ALA A 147 1.39 14.07 1.44
C ALA A 147 2.80 13.54 1.15
N VAL A 148 2.94 12.31 0.65
CA VAL A 148 4.23 11.79 0.18
C VAL A 148 4.76 12.64 -0.99
N GLN A 149 3.92 12.99 -1.95
CA GLN A 149 4.31 13.82 -3.09
C GLN A 149 4.77 15.22 -2.65
N GLU A 150 4.05 15.86 -1.75
CA GLU A 150 4.44 17.17 -1.20
C GLU A 150 5.73 17.06 -0.39
N SER A 151 5.91 15.99 0.38
CA SER A 151 7.16 15.73 1.10
C SER A 151 8.36 15.62 0.16
N VAL A 152 8.23 14.91 -0.94
CA VAL A 152 9.27 14.81 -1.99
C VAL A 152 9.62 16.19 -2.56
N GLN A 153 8.62 17.05 -2.78
CA GLN A 153 8.83 18.39 -3.35
C GLN A 153 9.44 19.38 -2.36
N THR A 154 9.10 19.27 -1.08
CA THR A 154 9.46 20.25 -0.05
C THR A 154 10.63 19.81 0.83
N GLY A 155 10.96 18.52 0.86
CA GLY A 155 11.93 17.92 1.78
C GLY A 155 11.47 17.91 3.25
N ARG A 156 10.16 18.06 3.51
CA ARG A 156 9.59 18.12 4.86
C ARG A 156 8.68 16.94 5.12
N THR A 157 8.48 16.60 6.39
CA THR A 157 7.38 15.74 6.81
C THR A 157 6.08 16.50 6.69
N ILE A 158 5.08 15.90 6.05
CA ILE A 158 3.78 16.52 5.75
C ILE A 158 2.70 15.83 6.58
N THR A 159 1.92 16.61 7.30
CA THR A 159 0.72 16.13 8.01
C THR A 159 -0.37 15.80 7.02
N ILE A 160 -1.03 14.66 7.21
CA ILE A 160 -2.09 14.17 6.33
C ILE A 160 -3.44 14.72 6.82
N GLU A 161 -3.96 15.70 6.10
CA GLU A 161 -5.29 16.25 6.37
C GLU A 161 -6.37 15.37 5.75
N ARG A 162 -7.42 15.09 6.53
CA ARG A 162 -8.53 14.22 6.13
C ARG A 162 -9.91 14.86 6.30
N SER A 163 -9.97 16.13 6.64
CA SER A 163 -11.22 16.88 6.66
C SER A 163 -11.57 17.32 5.22
N VAL A 164 -12.68 16.82 4.73
CA VAL A 164 -13.43 17.49 3.68
C VAL A 164 -14.46 18.31 4.44
N ASP A 165 -14.22 19.63 4.53
CA ASP A 165 -15.22 20.57 5.04
C ASP A 165 -16.48 20.58 4.13
#